data_fd6d74fdeab2981ac5215ff2e92f3937
#
_entry.id   fd6d74fdeab2981ac5215ff2e92f3937
#
_cell.length_a   1.000
_cell.length_b   1.000
_cell.length_c   1.000
_cell.angle_alpha   90.00
_cell.angle_beta   90.00
_cell.angle_gamma   90.00
#
_symmetry.space_group_name_H-M   'P 1'
#
loop_
_entity.id
_entity.type
_entity.pdbx_description
1 polymer ?
#
loop_
_entity_poly.entity_id
_entity_poly.type
_entity_poly.pdbx_seq_one_letter_code
_entity_poly.pdbx_strand_id
1 'polypeptide(L)'
;MDIKKILIIGSGPIVISQACEFDYSGSQACKALKEEGYKIILVNSNPATIMTDPQIADKTYIEPLTVESLEKIIKRERPDALLPTLGGQTALNLAVRLSEEGILKKYKVETIGANIQAIKKGEDRKLFRNVMERIGLDLPRSKFAYSLKEAVEIAKEIGFPVVIRPSFTLGGTGGSIAYNLEEFKELALRGLEASMISEILIEESVVGWKEFELEVMRDKKDNVVIICTIENFDPMGIHTGDSITVAPIQTLTDKEYQRMRDAAIACIREVGVETGGSNIQFAVNPENGRMVIIEMNPRVSRSSALASKATGFPIAKIAAKLAVGYTLDEIPNDITKETPSCFEPTIDYCVVKVPRFTFEKFPSADPTLGISMKSVGEVMAIGRTFKEALQKALRSLEIGKFGLETVLFKDNLYPPKIEEGILERIYEKLKIPNAERIFYLGDAFRAGIDLEKIYSLTKIDRWFLHNIKEIIDLEKEIIRNKENISSELLLTAKQFGFSDRQLAKLLNKKEEEIFHLRKELGISPDFKMVDTCAAEFKAFTPYYYSTYS
;
A
#
# COMPACT_ATOMS: atom_id res chain seq x y z
N MET A 1 33.04 0.47 -11.86
CA MET A 1 33.13 -0.42 -13.04
C MET A 1 32.41 0.26 -14.21
N ASP A 2 32.86 -0.01 -15.43
CA ASP A 2 32.13 0.41 -16.63
C ASP A 2 31.02 -0.64 -16.88
N ILE A 3 29.83 -0.41 -16.32
CA ILE A 3 28.68 -1.32 -16.44
C ILE A 3 28.15 -1.20 -17.87
N LYS A 4 28.02 -2.33 -18.55
CA LYS A 4 27.44 -2.44 -19.90
C LYS A 4 26.27 -3.40 -19.98
N LYS A 5 26.26 -4.41 -19.11
CA LYS A 5 25.29 -5.50 -19.12
C LYS A 5 24.71 -5.72 -17.73
N ILE A 6 23.39 -5.66 -17.62
CA ILE A 6 22.67 -5.73 -16.34
C ILE A 6 21.74 -6.95 -16.35
N LEU A 7 21.82 -7.76 -15.29
CA LEU A 7 20.87 -8.82 -15.00
C LEU A 7 19.76 -8.29 -14.10
N ILE A 8 18.50 -8.48 -14.53
CA ILE A 8 17.31 -8.15 -13.75
C ILE A 8 16.59 -9.44 -13.38
N ILE A 9 16.26 -9.62 -12.11
CA ILE A 9 15.48 -10.74 -11.61
C ILE A 9 14.03 -10.30 -11.43
N GLY A 10 13.10 -11.02 -12.06
CA GLY A 10 11.66 -10.82 -11.88
C GLY A 10 11.14 -11.38 -10.56
N SER A 11 9.84 -11.27 -10.35
CA SER A 11 9.18 -11.69 -9.09
C SER A 11 8.69 -13.14 -9.08
N GLY A 12 8.82 -13.86 -10.18
CA GLY A 12 8.31 -15.22 -10.31
C GLY A 12 6.84 -15.28 -10.72
N PRO A 13 6.13 -16.34 -10.34
CA PRO A 13 4.69 -16.46 -10.61
C PRO A 13 3.90 -15.36 -9.89
N ILE A 14 2.77 -14.97 -10.48
CA ILE A 14 1.83 -14.07 -9.81
C ILE A 14 1.17 -14.83 -8.66
N VAL A 15 1.39 -14.34 -7.46
CA VAL A 15 0.82 -14.86 -6.21
C VAL A 15 0.23 -13.72 -5.39
N ILE A 16 -0.61 -14.03 -4.40
CA ILE A 16 -1.03 -13.03 -3.42
C ILE A 16 0.23 -12.42 -2.79
N SER A 17 0.29 -11.09 -2.70
CA SER A 17 1.42 -10.25 -2.27
C SER A 17 2.52 -9.96 -3.30
N GLN A 18 2.65 -10.70 -4.39
CA GLN A 18 3.58 -10.41 -5.48
C GLN A 18 2.88 -10.56 -6.84
N ALA A 19 2.15 -9.53 -7.25
CA ALA A 19 1.32 -9.54 -8.45
C ALA A 19 1.90 -8.67 -9.59
N CYS A 20 1.03 -8.11 -10.42
CA CYS A 20 1.40 -7.38 -11.65
C CYS A 20 2.18 -6.08 -11.40
N GLU A 21 2.19 -5.54 -10.20
CA GLU A 21 2.93 -4.33 -9.84
C GLU A 21 4.45 -4.51 -10.03
N PHE A 22 4.97 -5.72 -9.76
CA PHE A 22 6.38 -6.04 -9.99
C PHE A 22 6.69 -6.29 -11.47
N ASP A 23 5.73 -6.81 -12.23
CA ASP A 23 5.83 -6.90 -13.68
C ASP A 23 5.93 -5.50 -14.31
N TYR A 24 5.07 -4.57 -13.87
CA TYR A 24 5.14 -3.17 -14.26
C TYR A 24 6.51 -2.55 -13.92
N SER A 25 6.98 -2.72 -12.68
CA SER A 25 8.25 -2.14 -12.21
C SER A 25 9.44 -2.69 -12.99
N GLY A 26 9.49 -4.00 -13.21
CA GLY A 26 10.53 -4.64 -14.00
C GLY A 26 10.54 -4.20 -15.47
N SER A 27 9.36 -4.09 -16.07
CA SER A 27 9.21 -3.61 -17.46
C SER A 27 9.69 -2.17 -17.61
N GLN A 28 9.33 -1.28 -16.68
CA GLN A 28 9.77 0.12 -16.68
C GLN A 28 11.29 0.25 -16.52
N ALA A 29 11.89 -0.57 -15.65
CA ALA A 29 13.33 -0.58 -15.48
C ALA A 29 14.06 -1.05 -16.73
N CYS A 30 13.61 -2.14 -17.36
CA CYS A 30 14.19 -2.62 -18.61
C CYS A 30 14.16 -1.53 -19.69
N LYS A 31 13.01 -0.86 -19.86
CA LYS A 31 12.88 0.24 -20.84
C LYS A 31 13.84 1.39 -20.54
N ALA A 32 13.84 1.88 -19.29
CA ALA A 32 14.70 2.99 -18.88
C ALA A 32 16.18 2.69 -19.09
N LEU A 33 16.64 1.50 -18.73
CA LEU A 33 18.04 1.11 -18.86
C LEU A 33 18.43 0.86 -20.32
N LYS A 34 17.54 0.34 -21.15
CA LYS A 34 17.78 0.21 -22.60
C LYS A 34 17.89 1.59 -23.29
N GLU A 35 17.06 2.54 -22.90
CA GLU A 35 17.15 3.95 -23.37
C GLU A 35 18.51 4.58 -23.04
N GLU A 36 19.13 4.19 -21.92
CA GLU A 36 20.47 4.62 -21.52
C GLU A 36 21.59 3.80 -22.19
N GLY A 37 21.26 2.85 -23.07
CA GLY A 37 22.23 2.06 -23.86
C GLY A 37 22.75 0.80 -23.16
N TYR A 38 22.22 0.40 -22.03
CA TYR A 38 22.61 -0.85 -21.36
C TYR A 38 22.01 -2.08 -22.05
N LYS A 39 22.74 -3.18 -22.05
CA LYS A 39 22.23 -4.49 -22.45
C LYS A 39 21.54 -5.16 -21.27
N ILE A 40 20.29 -5.54 -21.45
CA ILE A 40 19.47 -6.11 -20.40
C ILE A 40 19.28 -7.60 -20.57
N ILE A 41 19.61 -8.35 -19.52
CA ILE A 41 19.29 -9.76 -19.37
C ILE A 41 18.20 -9.83 -18.31
N LEU A 42 17.07 -10.41 -18.66
CA LEU A 42 15.95 -10.64 -17.74
C LEU A 42 15.79 -12.11 -17.45
N VAL A 43 15.53 -12.46 -16.20
CA VAL A 43 15.09 -13.80 -15.81
C VAL A 43 13.80 -13.71 -15.03
N ASN A 44 12.79 -14.46 -15.46
CA ASN A 44 11.53 -14.64 -14.72
C ASN A 44 10.96 -16.03 -15.05
N SER A 45 10.32 -16.67 -14.08
CA SER A 45 9.73 -18.00 -14.29
C SER A 45 8.33 -17.94 -14.93
N ASN A 46 7.66 -16.79 -14.89
CA ASN A 46 6.34 -16.62 -15.50
C ASN A 46 6.46 -16.09 -16.93
N PRO A 47 6.06 -16.86 -17.95
CA PRO A 47 6.12 -16.45 -19.35
C PRO A 47 5.00 -15.47 -19.74
N ALA A 48 3.97 -15.33 -18.93
CA ALA A 48 2.79 -14.52 -19.23
C ALA A 48 2.85 -13.09 -18.64
N THR A 49 4.05 -12.59 -18.42
CA THR A 49 4.29 -11.22 -17.92
C THR A 49 4.69 -10.28 -19.05
N ILE A 50 4.45 -8.99 -18.88
CA ILE A 50 4.88 -7.94 -19.84
C ILE A 50 6.41 -7.91 -19.90
N MET A 51 7.09 -8.03 -18.75
CA MET A 51 8.56 -7.98 -18.72
C MET A 51 9.22 -9.11 -19.53
N THR A 52 8.57 -10.27 -19.69
CA THR A 52 9.09 -11.40 -20.48
C THR A 52 8.79 -11.30 -21.97
N ASP A 53 8.10 -10.25 -22.43
CA ASP A 53 7.95 -9.97 -23.85
C ASP A 53 9.34 -9.81 -24.50
N PRO A 54 9.60 -10.46 -25.65
CA PRO A 54 10.92 -10.43 -26.32
C PRO A 54 11.42 -9.02 -26.66
N GLN A 55 10.55 -8.02 -26.73
CA GLN A 55 10.94 -6.62 -27.03
C GLN A 55 11.44 -5.86 -25.80
N ILE A 56 11.16 -6.34 -24.60
CA ILE A 56 11.48 -5.64 -23.35
C ILE A 56 12.96 -5.72 -23.01
N ALA A 57 13.54 -6.92 -23.02
CA ALA A 57 14.97 -7.13 -22.73
C ALA A 57 15.75 -7.61 -23.98
N ASP A 58 17.08 -7.47 -23.96
CA ASP A 58 17.92 -8.00 -25.05
C ASP A 58 17.96 -9.52 -25.02
N LYS A 59 17.89 -10.11 -23.82
CA LYS A 59 17.72 -11.54 -23.60
C LYS A 59 16.79 -11.83 -22.45
N THR A 60 15.84 -12.72 -22.66
CA THR A 60 14.87 -13.15 -21.67
C THR A 60 15.05 -14.64 -21.40
N TYR A 61 15.22 -14.97 -20.12
CA TYR A 61 15.27 -16.35 -19.62
C TYR A 61 13.99 -16.65 -18.86
N ILE A 62 13.24 -17.64 -19.36
CA ILE A 62 12.07 -18.17 -18.66
C ILE A 62 12.54 -19.43 -17.94
N GLU A 63 13.04 -19.24 -16.73
CA GLU A 63 13.69 -20.26 -15.93
C GLU A 63 13.25 -20.17 -14.47
N PRO A 64 13.32 -21.26 -13.70
CA PRO A 64 13.06 -21.21 -12.27
C PRO A 64 13.97 -20.20 -11.57
N LEU A 65 13.39 -19.43 -10.67
CA LEU A 65 14.13 -18.45 -9.86
C LEU A 65 14.86 -19.16 -8.69
N THR A 66 15.93 -19.85 -9.02
CA THR A 66 16.81 -20.56 -8.07
C THR A 66 18.25 -20.10 -8.22
N VAL A 67 19.07 -20.33 -7.20
CA VAL A 67 20.50 -19.98 -7.23
C VAL A 67 21.22 -20.71 -8.37
N GLU A 68 20.90 -21.99 -8.58
CA GLU A 68 21.51 -22.83 -9.61
C GLU A 68 21.19 -22.32 -11.02
N SER A 69 19.94 -21.93 -11.28
CA SER A 69 19.54 -21.37 -12.57
C SER A 69 20.22 -20.02 -12.81
N LEU A 70 20.24 -19.17 -11.78
CA LEU A 70 20.89 -17.86 -11.87
C LEU A 70 22.40 -17.98 -12.05
N GLU A 71 23.09 -18.90 -11.37
CA GLU A 71 24.51 -19.12 -11.59
C GLU A 71 24.82 -19.54 -13.04
N LYS A 72 24.00 -20.42 -13.61
CA LYS A 72 24.16 -20.84 -15.04
C LYS A 72 23.98 -19.64 -15.98
N ILE A 73 23.00 -18.79 -15.74
CA ILE A 73 22.76 -17.59 -16.54
C ILE A 73 23.92 -16.61 -16.39
N ILE A 74 24.35 -16.33 -15.15
CA ILE A 74 25.49 -15.44 -14.84
C ILE A 74 26.76 -15.94 -15.52
N LYS A 75 27.03 -17.26 -15.44
CA LYS A 75 28.20 -17.90 -16.09
C LYS A 75 28.17 -17.71 -17.61
N ARG A 76 26.99 -17.84 -18.22
CA ARG A 76 26.80 -17.76 -19.69
C ARG A 76 26.85 -16.32 -20.18
N GLU A 77 26.11 -15.43 -19.54
CA GLU A 77 25.90 -14.07 -20.01
C GLU A 77 26.94 -13.06 -19.51
N ARG A 78 27.61 -13.36 -18.40
CA ARG A 78 28.61 -12.49 -17.79
C ARG A 78 28.11 -11.05 -17.62
N PRO A 79 27.00 -10.82 -16.87
CA PRO A 79 26.57 -9.47 -16.58
C PRO A 79 27.60 -8.76 -15.69
N ASP A 80 27.71 -7.44 -15.84
CA ASP A 80 28.56 -6.60 -14.99
C ASP A 80 27.86 -6.31 -13.67
N ALA A 81 26.51 -6.20 -13.71
CA ALA A 81 25.70 -5.86 -12.55
C ALA A 81 24.43 -6.69 -12.44
N LEU A 82 23.94 -6.81 -11.17
CA LEU A 82 22.67 -7.39 -10.79
C LEU A 82 21.77 -6.30 -10.18
N LEU A 83 20.56 -6.13 -10.72
CA LEU A 83 19.53 -5.23 -10.19
C LEU A 83 18.38 -6.05 -9.59
N PRO A 84 18.34 -6.26 -8.25
CA PRO A 84 17.34 -7.11 -7.61
C PRO A 84 16.14 -6.33 -7.06
N THR A 85 16.21 -4.99 -6.98
CA THR A 85 15.27 -4.16 -6.22
C THR A 85 13.90 -3.95 -6.88
N LEU A 86 13.66 -4.57 -8.03
CA LEU A 86 12.44 -4.44 -8.82
C LEU A 86 11.62 -5.74 -8.94
N GLY A 87 12.16 -6.86 -8.43
CA GLY A 87 11.54 -8.18 -8.48
C GLY A 87 10.95 -8.67 -7.15
N GLY A 88 10.58 -7.74 -6.27
CA GLY A 88 9.97 -8.07 -4.98
C GLY A 88 10.91 -8.81 -4.03
N GLN A 89 10.32 -9.48 -3.05
CA GLN A 89 11.05 -10.24 -2.02
C GLN A 89 11.85 -11.40 -2.62
N THR A 90 11.32 -12.06 -3.64
CA THR A 90 11.98 -13.17 -4.31
C THR A 90 13.35 -12.76 -4.86
N ALA A 91 13.42 -11.64 -5.57
CA ALA A 91 14.67 -11.16 -6.16
C ALA A 91 15.68 -10.72 -5.09
N LEU A 92 15.25 -10.06 -4.01
CA LEU A 92 16.13 -9.67 -2.90
C LEU A 92 16.73 -10.91 -2.21
N ASN A 93 15.91 -11.90 -1.88
CA ASN A 93 16.37 -13.12 -1.24
C ASN A 93 17.41 -13.87 -2.11
N LEU A 94 17.19 -13.93 -3.41
CA LEU A 94 18.12 -14.53 -4.34
C LEU A 94 19.44 -13.75 -4.44
N ALA A 95 19.39 -12.43 -4.45
CA ALA A 95 20.59 -11.59 -4.46
C ALA A 95 21.46 -11.82 -3.20
N VAL A 96 20.83 -11.90 -2.03
CA VAL A 96 21.53 -12.20 -0.77
C VAL A 96 22.17 -13.58 -0.84
N ARG A 97 21.44 -14.62 -1.26
CA ARG A 97 21.96 -15.99 -1.41
C ARG A 97 23.10 -16.08 -2.42
N LEU A 98 22.96 -15.46 -3.58
CA LEU A 98 24.05 -15.42 -4.60
C LEU A 98 25.32 -14.78 -4.05
N SER A 99 25.18 -13.78 -3.18
CA SER A 99 26.30 -13.12 -2.50
C SER A 99 26.92 -14.04 -1.44
N GLU A 100 26.12 -14.67 -0.59
CA GLU A 100 26.57 -15.56 0.49
C GLU A 100 27.26 -16.83 -0.03
N GLU A 101 26.75 -17.39 -1.11
CA GLU A 101 27.35 -18.53 -1.80
C GLU A 101 28.59 -18.14 -2.65
N GLY A 102 28.97 -16.85 -2.64
CA GLY A 102 30.17 -16.34 -3.31
C GLY A 102 30.07 -16.23 -4.83
N ILE A 103 28.89 -16.45 -5.41
CA ILE A 103 28.66 -16.47 -6.86
C ILE A 103 28.89 -15.10 -7.47
N LEU A 104 28.37 -14.02 -6.85
CA LEU A 104 28.56 -12.66 -7.34
C LEU A 104 30.06 -12.30 -7.38
N LYS A 105 30.80 -12.64 -6.33
CA LYS A 105 32.26 -12.42 -6.27
C LYS A 105 33.01 -13.24 -7.31
N LYS A 106 32.66 -14.52 -7.48
CA LYS A 106 33.26 -15.45 -8.45
C LYS A 106 33.18 -14.93 -9.88
N TYR A 107 32.06 -14.33 -10.24
CA TYR A 107 31.81 -13.84 -11.60
C TYR A 107 31.98 -12.32 -11.74
N LYS A 108 32.40 -11.62 -10.69
CA LYS A 108 32.60 -10.15 -10.62
C LYS A 108 31.34 -9.37 -10.97
N VAL A 109 30.18 -9.79 -10.45
CA VAL A 109 28.90 -9.11 -10.62
C VAL A 109 28.68 -8.14 -9.48
N GLU A 110 28.47 -6.87 -9.78
CA GLU A 110 28.15 -5.84 -8.79
C GLU A 110 26.66 -5.81 -8.51
N THR A 111 26.24 -5.63 -7.25
CA THR A 111 24.82 -5.42 -6.90
C THR A 111 24.51 -3.93 -6.94
N ILE A 112 23.56 -3.54 -7.78
CA ILE A 112 23.12 -2.14 -7.95
C ILE A 112 21.67 -1.96 -7.48
N GLY A 113 21.25 -0.70 -7.22
CA GLY A 113 19.93 -0.36 -6.68
C GLY A 113 19.92 -0.35 -5.15
N ALA A 114 20.32 -1.44 -4.51
CA ALA A 114 20.64 -1.51 -3.09
C ALA A 114 21.79 -2.51 -2.90
N ASN A 115 22.76 -2.18 -2.06
CA ASN A 115 23.83 -3.11 -1.74
C ASN A 115 23.34 -4.20 -0.77
N ILE A 116 24.05 -5.32 -0.70
CA ILE A 116 23.66 -6.47 0.13
C ILE A 116 23.53 -6.13 1.60
N GLN A 117 24.37 -5.20 2.12
CA GLN A 117 24.29 -4.78 3.51
C GLN A 117 23.03 -3.96 3.80
N ALA A 118 22.64 -3.07 2.89
CA ALA A 118 21.41 -2.32 3.00
C ALA A 118 20.17 -3.25 2.92
N ILE A 119 20.20 -4.24 2.02
CA ILE A 119 19.14 -5.26 1.96
C ILE A 119 19.03 -6.01 3.29
N LYS A 120 20.14 -6.51 3.84
CA LYS A 120 20.14 -7.20 5.12
C LYS A 120 19.65 -6.33 6.28
N LYS A 121 20.08 -5.06 6.35
CA LYS A 121 19.62 -4.13 7.39
C LYS A 121 18.12 -3.83 7.31
N GLY A 122 17.55 -3.75 6.10
CA GLY A 122 16.13 -3.51 5.90
C GLY A 122 15.25 -4.75 6.18
N GLU A 123 15.72 -5.93 5.81
CA GLU A 123 14.94 -7.17 5.84
C GLU A 123 15.09 -7.98 7.13
N ASP A 124 16.25 -7.91 7.78
CA ASP A 124 16.49 -8.59 9.07
C ASP A 124 15.97 -7.73 10.22
N ARG A 125 14.95 -8.20 10.91
CA ARG A 125 14.31 -7.46 12.01
C ARG A 125 15.25 -7.05 13.12
N LYS A 126 16.21 -7.92 13.47
CA LYS A 126 17.19 -7.65 14.54
C LYS A 126 18.16 -6.57 14.12
N LEU A 127 18.65 -6.67 12.88
CA LEU A 127 19.52 -5.64 12.31
C LEU A 127 18.78 -4.32 12.15
N PHE A 128 17.56 -4.34 11.61
CA PHE A 128 16.73 -3.15 11.46
C PHE A 128 16.47 -2.47 12.79
N ARG A 129 16.07 -3.22 13.81
CA ARG A 129 15.87 -2.71 15.16
C ARG A 129 17.13 -1.99 15.69
N ASN A 130 18.29 -2.68 15.65
CA ASN A 130 19.56 -2.12 16.14
C ASN A 130 19.93 -0.82 15.41
N VAL A 131 19.62 -0.77 14.10
CA VAL A 131 19.87 0.40 13.25
C VAL A 131 18.95 1.56 13.65
N MET A 132 17.66 1.31 13.88
CA MET A 132 16.69 2.34 14.28
C MET A 132 16.95 2.86 15.70
N GLU A 133 17.26 1.99 16.65
CA GLU A 133 17.62 2.37 18.02
C GLU A 133 18.86 3.28 18.05
N ARG A 134 19.87 3.00 17.21
CA ARG A 134 21.09 3.80 17.12
C ARG A 134 20.84 5.24 16.67
N ILE A 135 19.86 5.47 15.80
CA ILE A 135 19.48 6.82 15.34
C ILE A 135 18.33 7.43 16.15
N GLY A 136 17.92 6.78 17.24
CA GLY A 136 16.93 7.30 18.17
C GLY A 136 15.50 7.28 17.66
N LEU A 137 15.19 6.42 16.68
CA LEU A 137 13.81 6.20 16.23
C LEU A 137 13.12 5.19 17.14
N ASP A 138 11.88 5.50 17.51
CA ASP A 138 11.06 4.64 18.36
C ASP A 138 10.49 3.46 17.56
N LEU A 139 10.50 2.29 18.18
CA LEU A 139 9.94 1.05 17.67
C LEU A 139 8.95 0.48 18.67
N PRO A 140 8.08 -0.46 18.27
CA PRO A 140 7.32 -1.24 19.24
C PRO A 140 8.28 -1.89 20.26
N ARG A 141 7.98 -1.74 21.55
CA ARG A 141 8.81 -2.34 22.61
C ARG A 141 8.84 -3.84 22.41
N SER A 142 10.01 -4.45 22.42
CA SER A 142 10.13 -5.89 22.25
C SER A 142 11.38 -6.45 22.89
N LYS A 143 11.32 -7.75 23.26
CA LYS A 143 12.44 -8.51 23.79
C LYS A 143 12.38 -9.96 23.32
N PHE A 144 13.53 -10.60 23.19
CA PHE A 144 13.63 -12.03 22.90
C PHE A 144 13.51 -12.83 24.18
N ALA A 145 12.88 -14.00 24.10
CA ALA A 145 12.78 -14.98 25.17
C ALA A 145 13.15 -16.37 24.65
N TYR A 146 13.84 -17.14 25.52
CA TYR A 146 14.29 -18.49 25.23
C TYR A 146 13.63 -19.53 26.15
N SER A 147 12.76 -19.08 27.03
CA SER A 147 11.98 -19.91 27.94
C SER A 147 10.63 -19.28 28.22
N LEU A 148 9.64 -20.12 28.60
CA LEU A 148 8.31 -19.63 28.96
C LEU A 148 8.36 -18.70 30.18
N LYS A 149 9.24 -18.96 31.14
CA LYS A 149 9.36 -18.14 32.36
C LYS A 149 9.83 -16.72 31.97
N GLU A 150 10.89 -16.62 31.19
CA GLU A 150 11.41 -15.35 30.69
C GLU A 150 10.37 -14.62 29.83
N ALA A 151 9.67 -15.35 28.97
CA ALA A 151 8.61 -14.82 28.13
C ALA A 151 7.49 -14.15 28.94
N VAL A 152 7.05 -14.80 30.02
CA VAL A 152 6.00 -14.27 30.91
C VAL A 152 6.45 -12.98 31.61
N GLU A 153 7.69 -12.89 32.04
CA GLU A 153 8.24 -11.67 32.66
C GLU A 153 8.26 -10.52 31.66
N ILE A 154 8.71 -10.76 30.42
CA ILE A 154 8.73 -9.78 29.35
C ILE A 154 7.31 -9.31 28.99
N ALA A 155 6.36 -10.22 28.85
CA ALA A 155 4.97 -9.88 28.53
C ALA A 155 4.31 -9.01 29.62
N LYS A 156 4.62 -9.25 30.89
CA LYS A 156 4.14 -8.40 32.00
C LYS A 156 4.76 -7.00 31.98
N GLU A 157 6.04 -6.90 31.59
CA GLU A 157 6.72 -5.61 31.45
C GLU A 157 6.18 -4.77 30.28
N ILE A 158 5.94 -5.42 29.13
CA ILE A 158 5.42 -4.75 27.93
C ILE A 158 3.94 -4.37 28.13
N GLY A 159 3.12 -5.24 28.73
CA GLY A 159 1.68 -5.09 28.84
C GLY A 159 0.93 -5.72 27.65
N PHE A 160 -0.34 -6.08 27.87
CA PHE A 160 -1.18 -6.68 26.83
C PHE A 160 -1.97 -5.62 26.03
N PRO A 161 -2.30 -5.89 24.76
CA PRO A 161 -1.94 -7.08 23.97
C PRO A 161 -0.48 -7.11 23.53
N VAL A 162 0.07 -8.33 23.32
CA VAL A 162 1.42 -8.54 22.80
C VAL A 162 1.41 -9.45 21.57
N VAL A 163 2.37 -9.24 20.66
CA VAL A 163 2.62 -10.10 19.51
C VAL A 163 3.76 -11.08 19.86
N ILE A 164 3.59 -12.34 19.52
CA ILE A 164 4.59 -13.39 19.72
C ILE A 164 5.05 -13.85 18.34
N ARG A 165 6.33 -13.77 18.05
CA ARG A 165 6.92 -14.15 16.77
C ARG A 165 8.02 -15.18 16.98
N PRO A 166 7.81 -16.45 16.60
CA PRO A 166 8.87 -17.45 16.64
C PRO A 166 10.00 -17.08 15.67
N SER A 167 11.25 -17.24 16.11
CA SER A 167 12.43 -17.05 15.27
C SER A 167 12.76 -18.34 14.51
N PHE A 168 13.22 -18.23 13.26
CA PHE A 168 13.69 -19.36 12.44
C PHE A 168 12.69 -20.52 12.31
N THR A 169 11.45 -20.21 11.88
CA THR A 169 10.42 -21.22 11.66
C THR A 169 10.50 -21.84 10.26
N LEU A 170 10.18 -23.12 10.15
CA LEU A 170 9.96 -23.78 8.87
C LEU A 170 8.64 -23.25 8.25
N GLY A 171 8.74 -22.63 7.06
CA GLY A 171 7.58 -22.18 6.32
C GLY A 171 7.02 -20.79 6.70
N GLY A 172 7.75 -19.98 7.49
CA GLY A 172 7.37 -18.57 7.74
C GLY A 172 6.03 -18.39 8.46
N THR A 173 5.64 -19.34 9.31
CA THR A 173 4.42 -19.27 10.10
C THR A 173 4.42 -18.03 10.99
N GLY A 174 3.41 -17.18 10.79
CA GLY A 174 3.31 -15.84 11.31
C GLY A 174 3.19 -15.74 12.83
N GLY A 175 3.29 -14.50 13.32
CA GLY A 175 3.11 -14.19 14.72
C GLY A 175 1.68 -14.45 15.21
N SER A 176 1.54 -14.65 16.51
CA SER A 176 0.27 -14.74 17.23
C SER A 176 0.09 -13.51 18.10
N ILE A 177 -1.14 -13.09 18.35
CA ILE A 177 -1.46 -12.00 19.28
C ILE A 177 -2.11 -12.59 20.51
N ALA A 178 -1.61 -12.21 21.68
CA ALA A 178 -2.19 -12.58 22.97
C ALA A 178 -2.78 -11.33 23.64
N TYR A 179 -4.02 -11.44 24.07
CA TYR A 179 -4.75 -10.34 24.73
C TYR A 179 -4.70 -10.42 26.27
N ASN A 180 -4.29 -11.55 26.80
CA ASN A 180 -4.18 -11.78 28.23
C ASN A 180 -3.08 -12.81 28.53
N LEU A 181 -2.76 -12.98 29.82
CA LEU A 181 -1.66 -13.84 30.26
C LEU A 181 -1.93 -15.35 30.02
N GLU A 182 -3.17 -15.78 30.00
CA GLU A 182 -3.51 -17.21 29.80
C GLU A 182 -3.29 -17.58 28.34
N GLU A 183 -3.87 -16.82 27.42
CA GLU A 183 -3.62 -16.97 25.99
C GLU A 183 -2.12 -16.87 25.67
N PHE A 184 -1.43 -15.90 26.30
CA PHE A 184 -0.01 -15.70 26.10
C PHE A 184 0.82 -16.95 26.42
N LYS A 185 0.58 -17.60 27.55
CA LYS A 185 1.36 -18.79 27.94
C LYS A 185 1.24 -19.93 26.93
N GLU A 186 0.02 -20.16 26.42
CA GLU A 186 -0.23 -21.20 25.41
C GLU A 186 0.47 -20.86 24.08
N LEU A 187 0.30 -19.62 23.61
CA LEU A 187 0.89 -19.17 22.35
C LEU A 187 2.42 -19.06 22.41
N ALA A 188 2.98 -18.62 23.56
CA ALA A 188 4.42 -18.55 23.76
C ALA A 188 5.06 -19.95 23.78
N LEU A 189 4.42 -20.93 24.42
CA LEU A 189 4.90 -22.30 24.42
C LEU A 189 4.93 -22.88 23.00
N ARG A 190 3.84 -22.75 22.25
CA ARG A 190 3.77 -23.15 20.84
C ARG A 190 4.84 -22.43 20.00
N GLY A 191 5.08 -21.14 20.24
CA GLY A 191 6.11 -20.36 19.54
C GLY A 191 7.52 -20.87 19.83
N LEU A 192 7.85 -21.18 21.07
CA LEU A 192 9.14 -21.76 21.47
C LEU A 192 9.36 -23.15 20.84
N GLU A 193 8.32 -23.97 20.78
CA GLU A 193 8.37 -25.30 20.14
C GLU A 193 8.50 -25.19 18.61
N ALA A 194 7.87 -24.21 17.99
CA ALA A 194 7.95 -23.99 16.55
C ALA A 194 9.30 -23.40 16.09
N SER A 195 10.04 -22.74 16.98
CA SER A 195 11.34 -22.18 16.70
C SER A 195 12.44 -23.25 16.74
N MET A 196 13.23 -23.33 15.66
CA MET A 196 14.36 -24.26 15.59
C MET A 196 15.45 -24.04 16.65
N ILE A 197 15.47 -22.84 17.25
CA ILE A 197 16.44 -22.45 18.28
C ILE A 197 15.77 -22.10 19.62
N SER A 198 14.47 -22.46 19.77
CA SER A 198 13.66 -22.13 20.94
C SER A 198 13.70 -20.66 21.32
N GLU A 199 13.61 -19.77 20.33
CA GLU A 199 13.60 -18.31 20.50
C GLU A 199 12.29 -17.73 20.00
N ILE A 200 11.67 -16.86 20.81
CA ILE A 200 10.52 -16.04 20.40
C ILE A 200 10.82 -14.57 20.66
N LEU A 201 10.35 -13.71 19.76
CA LEU A 201 10.25 -12.27 19.99
C LEU A 201 8.87 -11.96 20.56
N ILE A 202 8.85 -11.23 21.67
CA ILE A 202 7.64 -10.69 22.29
C ILE A 202 7.64 -9.19 22.05
N GLU A 203 6.59 -8.70 21.40
CA GLU A 203 6.52 -7.34 20.90
C GLU A 203 5.22 -6.66 21.34
N GLU A 204 5.31 -5.38 21.70
CA GLU A 204 4.16 -4.52 21.95
C GLU A 204 3.22 -4.55 20.75
N SER A 205 1.94 -4.79 20.97
CA SER A 205 0.96 -4.74 19.90
C SER A 205 0.58 -3.31 19.59
N VAL A 206 0.71 -2.95 18.32
CA VAL A 206 0.23 -1.67 17.77
C VAL A 206 -1.12 -1.83 17.05
N VAL A 207 -1.81 -2.94 17.26
CA VAL A 207 -3.16 -3.17 16.73
C VAL A 207 -4.09 -2.04 17.18
N GLY A 208 -4.85 -1.50 16.22
CA GLY A 208 -5.73 -0.37 16.45
C GLY A 208 -5.07 1.01 16.33
N TRP A 209 -3.74 1.09 16.15
CA TRP A 209 -3.06 2.34 15.85
C TRP A 209 -3.28 2.74 14.40
N LYS A 210 -3.10 4.02 14.10
CA LYS A 210 -3.14 4.54 12.72
C LYS A 210 -1.90 4.08 11.97
N GLU A 211 -2.06 3.72 10.70
CA GLU A 211 -0.97 3.23 9.85
C GLU A 211 -0.70 4.20 8.70
N PHE A 212 0.59 4.48 8.48
CA PHE A 212 1.07 5.38 7.45
C PHE A 212 2.24 4.78 6.70
N GLU A 213 2.36 5.13 5.42
CA GLU A 213 3.46 4.72 4.57
C GLU A 213 4.02 5.93 3.82
N LEU A 214 5.34 5.98 3.69
CA LEU A 214 6.03 6.94 2.85
C LEU A 214 6.81 6.22 1.75
N GLU A 215 6.57 6.59 0.50
CA GLU A 215 7.40 6.21 -0.63
C GLU A 215 8.55 7.21 -0.73
N VAL A 216 9.76 6.73 -0.46
CA VAL A 216 10.95 7.57 -0.31
C VAL A 216 12.01 7.16 -1.33
N MET A 217 12.67 8.12 -1.94
CA MET A 217 13.78 7.87 -2.85
C MET A 217 15.02 8.65 -2.42
N ARG A 218 16.19 8.01 -2.50
CA ARG A 218 17.47 8.61 -2.18
C ARG A 218 18.51 8.24 -3.22
N ASP A 219 19.37 9.20 -3.57
CA ASP A 219 20.49 9.02 -4.48
C ASP A 219 21.85 9.02 -3.78
N LYS A 220 22.92 8.76 -4.55
CA LYS A 220 24.30 8.71 -4.05
C LYS A 220 24.88 10.05 -3.57
N LYS A 221 24.25 11.19 -3.93
CA LYS A 221 24.59 12.54 -3.44
C LYS A 221 23.81 12.93 -2.20
N ASP A 222 23.02 12.00 -1.63
CA ASP A 222 22.16 12.22 -0.49
C ASP A 222 20.96 13.16 -0.76
N ASN A 223 20.55 13.33 -2.02
CA ASN A 223 19.26 13.93 -2.32
C ASN A 223 18.16 12.94 -1.91
N VAL A 224 17.19 13.40 -1.13
CA VAL A 224 16.06 12.58 -0.66
C VAL A 224 14.75 13.24 -1.05
N VAL A 225 13.82 12.45 -1.58
CA VAL A 225 12.49 12.89 -2.00
C VAL A 225 11.43 11.98 -1.37
N ILE A 226 10.44 12.56 -0.72
CA ILE A 226 9.20 11.87 -0.35
C ILE A 226 8.25 11.97 -1.55
N ILE A 227 8.09 10.88 -2.27
CA ILE A 227 7.32 10.86 -3.52
C ILE A 227 5.83 10.86 -3.25
N CYS A 228 5.40 10.07 -2.28
CA CYS A 228 4.00 9.91 -1.93
C CYS A 228 3.86 9.59 -0.45
N THR A 229 2.86 10.20 0.16
CA THR A 229 2.42 9.92 1.52
C THR A 229 1.11 9.17 1.47
N ILE A 230 1.01 8.07 2.21
CA ILE A 230 -0.12 7.14 2.16
C ILE A 230 -0.62 6.90 3.58
N GLU A 231 -1.93 6.88 3.74
CA GLU A 231 -2.60 6.56 4.99
C GLU A 231 -3.54 5.37 4.79
N ASN A 232 -3.51 4.42 5.70
CA ASN A 232 -4.45 3.32 5.72
C ASN A 232 -5.76 3.75 6.40
N PHE A 233 -6.87 3.47 5.74
CA PHE A 233 -8.21 3.66 6.27
C PHE A 233 -8.47 2.71 7.46
N ASP A 234 -8.03 1.47 7.32
CA ASP A 234 -8.10 0.48 8.38
C ASP A 234 -6.94 0.65 9.35
N PRO A 235 -7.17 0.51 10.67
CA PRO A 235 -6.10 0.57 11.65
C PRO A 235 -5.14 -0.62 11.53
N MET A 236 -3.98 -0.52 12.17
CA MET A 236 -3.01 -1.60 12.31
C MET A 236 -3.68 -2.90 12.79
N GLY A 237 -3.26 -4.02 12.22
CA GLY A 237 -3.83 -5.36 12.44
C GLY A 237 -4.41 -5.98 11.17
N ILE A 238 -4.60 -5.17 10.13
CA ILE A 238 -4.96 -5.60 8.78
C ILE A 238 -3.77 -5.32 7.87
N HIS A 239 -3.42 -6.28 7.01
CA HIS A 239 -2.32 -6.09 6.07
C HIS A 239 -2.61 -4.89 5.15
N THR A 240 -1.64 -4.00 4.93
CA THR A 240 -1.81 -2.77 4.14
C THR A 240 -2.34 -3.05 2.72
N GLY A 241 -1.99 -4.20 2.11
CA GLY A 241 -2.55 -4.64 0.83
C GLY A 241 -4.06 -4.87 0.85
N ASP A 242 -4.61 -5.24 2.00
CA ASP A 242 -6.03 -5.51 2.22
C ASP A 242 -6.80 -4.31 2.78
N SER A 243 -6.10 -3.23 3.12
CA SER A 243 -6.70 -1.97 3.57
C SER A 243 -7.08 -1.07 2.40
N ILE A 244 -8.13 -0.27 2.56
CA ILE A 244 -8.34 0.92 1.75
C ILE A 244 -7.21 1.91 2.11
N THR A 245 -6.55 2.48 1.09
CA THR A 245 -5.47 3.45 1.31
C THR A 245 -5.77 4.78 0.63
N VAL A 246 -5.30 5.85 1.23
CA VAL A 246 -5.58 7.22 0.80
C VAL A 246 -4.27 7.98 0.65
N ALA A 247 -4.12 8.74 -0.42
CA ALA A 247 -3.03 9.67 -0.63
C ALA A 247 -3.58 11.05 -1.05
N PRO A 248 -2.99 12.14 -0.54
CA PRO A 248 -1.98 12.22 0.52
C PRO A 248 -2.58 11.88 1.90
N ILE A 249 -1.74 11.81 2.92
CA ILE A 249 -2.14 11.67 4.33
C ILE A 249 -3.17 12.75 4.69
N GLN A 250 -4.26 12.36 5.38
CA GLN A 250 -5.38 13.22 5.71
C GLN A 250 -5.46 13.58 7.21
N THR A 251 -5.01 12.70 8.08
CA THR A 251 -5.30 12.76 9.52
C THR A 251 -4.10 13.09 10.41
N LEU A 252 -2.97 13.47 9.82
CA LEU A 252 -1.84 14.05 10.55
C LEU A 252 -1.85 15.57 10.44
N THR A 253 -1.45 16.23 11.53
CA THR A 253 -1.08 17.64 11.47
C THR A 253 0.25 17.81 10.72
N ASP A 254 0.50 19.00 10.19
CA ASP A 254 1.78 19.29 9.51
C ASP A 254 3.00 18.98 10.40
N LYS A 255 2.93 19.32 11.68
CA LYS A 255 3.98 19.04 12.65
C LYS A 255 4.25 17.53 12.85
N GLU A 256 3.20 16.71 12.89
CA GLU A 256 3.32 15.25 12.98
C GLU A 256 3.89 14.68 11.68
N TYR A 257 3.42 15.18 10.55
CA TYR A 257 3.95 14.78 9.24
C TYR A 257 5.44 15.14 9.09
N GLN A 258 5.89 16.34 9.47
CA GLN A 258 7.30 16.71 9.41
C GLN A 258 8.17 15.79 10.28
N ARG A 259 7.72 15.40 11.46
CA ARG A 259 8.41 14.40 12.29
C ARG A 259 8.52 13.05 11.62
N MET A 260 7.47 12.60 10.96
CA MET A 260 7.45 11.33 10.20
C MET A 260 8.40 11.40 9.00
N ARG A 261 8.39 12.53 8.29
CA ARG A 261 9.29 12.81 7.17
C ARG A 261 10.75 12.75 7.60
N ASP A 262 11.11 13.43 8.67
CA ASP A 262 12.47 13.43 9.22
C ASP A 262 12.91 12.02 9.64
N ALA A 263 12.01 11.25 10.27
CA ALA A 263 12.26 9.86 10.64
C ALA A 263 12.50 8.97 9.41
N ALA A 264 11.71 9.14 8.34
CA ALA A 264 11.88 8.40 7.09
C ALA A 264 13.22 8.71 6.42
N ILE A 265 13.63 9.97 6.39
CA ILE A 265 14.92 10.41 5.84
C ILE A 265 16.08 9.82 6.67
N ALA A 266 16.00 9.87 7.98
CA ALA A 266 16.99 9.26 8.86
C ALA A 266 17.09 7.74 8.68
N CYS A 267 15.93 7.08 8.53
CA CYS A 267 15.85 5.64 8.30
C CYS A 267 16.53 5.22 6.99
N ILE A 268 16.18 5.82 5.85
CA ILE A 268 16.77 5.44 4.55
C ILE A 268 18.27 5.68 4.50
N ARG A 269 18.75 6.75 5.14
CA ARG A 269 20.17 7.06 5.27
C ARG A 269 20.92 5.98 6.05
N GLU A 270 20.41 5.60 7.22
CA GLU A 270 21.10 4.67 8.12
C GLU A 270 21.03 3.22 7.64
N VAL A 271 19.94 2.82 7.01
CA VAL A 271 19.85 1.52 6.31
C VAL A 271 20.85 1.49 5.16
N GLY A 272 21.08 2.61 4.48
CA GLY A 272 22.10 2.77 3.45
C GLY A 272 21.60 2.48 2.04
N VAL A 273 20.30 2.67 1.77
CA VAL A 273 19.80 2.72 0.40
C VAL A 273 20.17 4.08 -0.17
N GLU A 274 21.03 4.09 -1.18
CA GLU A 274 21.59 5.32 -1.77
C GLU A 274 21.45 5.38 -3.30
N THR A 275 20.78 4.42 -3.90
CA THR A 275 20.56 4.34 -5.34
C THR A 275 19.19 3.75 -5.67
N GLY A 276 18.16 4.20 -4.98
CA GLY A 276 16.83 3.67 -5.24
C GLY A 276 15.74 4.15 -4.30
N GLY A 277 14.57 3.55 -4.49
CA GLY A 277 13.36 3.80 -3.72
C GLY A 277 13.12 2.79 -2.61
N SER A 278 12.34 3.21 -1.62
CA SER A 278 11.95 2.40 -0.47
C SER A 278 10.55 2.77 -0.01
N ASN A 279 9.86 1.82 0.57
CA ASN A 279 8.62 2.02 1.30
C ASN A 279 8.93 1.93 2.80
N ILE A 280 8.51 2.92 3.58
CA ILE A 280 8.73 2.99 5.03
C ILE A 280 7.37 3.09 5.71
N GLN A 281 7.11 2.19 6.66
CA GLN A 281 5.84 2.09 7.38
C GLN A 281 5.96 2.59 8.81
N PHE A 282 4.94 3.35 9.23
CA PHE A 282 4.83 3.93 10.56
C PHE A 282 3.48 3.59 11.18
N ALA A 283 3.45 3.47 12.51
CA ALA A 283 2.22 3.46 13.28
C ALA A 283 2.20 4.64 14.24
N VAL A 284 1.01 5.26 14.38
CA VAL A 284 0.79 6.39 15.30
C VAL A 284 -0.33 6.04 16.25
N ASN A 285 -0.05 6.12 17.55
CA ASN A 285 -1.04 5.89 18.58
C ASN A 285 -2.09 7.01 18.55
N PRO A 286 -3.38 6.67 18.32
CA PRO A 286 -4.44 7.68 18.21
C PRO A 286 -4.75 8.41 19.51
N GLU A 287 -4.30 7.89 20.69
CA GLU A 287 -4.59 8.47 21.99
C GLU A 287 -3.56 9.50 22.42
N ASN A 288 -2.28 9.28 22.12
CA ASN A 288 -1.19 10.09 22.63
C ASN A 288 -0.21 10.60 21.55
N GLY A 289 -0.41 10.23 20.28
CA GLY A 289 0.44 10.64 19.17
C GLY A 289 1.83 10.02 19.14
N ARG A 290 2.10 8.97 19.94
CA ARG A 290 3.36 8.23 19.87
C ARG A 290 3.50 7.60 18.49
N MET A 291 4.59 7.92 17.81
CA MET A 291 4.92 7.39 16.48
C MET A 291 6.03 6.34 16.61
N VAL A 292 5.83 5.19 15.99
CA VAL A 292 6.83 4.13 15.89
C VAL A 292 7.06 3.76 14.43
N ILE A 293 8.30 3.41 14.09
CA ILE A 293 8.62 2.84 12.79
C ILE A 293 8.39 1.33 12.84
N ILE A 294 7.75 0.80 11.81
CA ILE A 294 7.38 -0.62 11.74
C ILE A 294 8.39 -1.41 10.91
N GLU A 295 8.57 -0.99 9.67
CA GLU A 295 9.49 -1.65 8.74
C GLU A 295 9.90 -0.72 7.61
N MET A 296 10.95 -1.11 6.90
CA MET A 296 11.38 -0.50 5.66
C MET A 296 11.62 -1.60 4.63
N ASN A 297 11.05 -1.44 3.45
CA ASN A 297 11.34 -2.29 2.31
C ASN A 297 12.42 -1.61 1.45
N PRO A 298 13.68 -2.12 1.40
CA PRO A 298 14.78 -1.49 0.65
C PRO A 298 14.70 -1.79 -0.86
N ARG A 299 13.54 -1.62 -1.44
CA ARG A 299 13.18 -1.94 -2.83
C ARG A 299 11.93 -1.20 -3.26
N VAL A 300 11.69 -1.16 -4.56
CA VAL A 300 10.39 -0.80 -5.09
C VAL A 300 9.34 -1.81 -4.59
N SER A 301 8.24 -1.32 -4.04
CA SER A 301 7.17 -2.11 -3.45
C SER A 301 5.93 -2.15 -4.35
N ARG A 302 4.88 -2.84 -3.93
CA ARG A 302 3.59 -2.82 -4.63
C ARG A 302 2.97 -1.41 -4.61
N SER A 303 3.02 -0.75 -3.46
CA SER A 303 2.53 0.62 -3.30
C SER A 303 3.27 1.61 -4.20
N SER A 304 4.53 1.35 -4.56
CA SER A 304 5.30 2.20 -5.48
C SER A 304 4.65 2.31 -6.88
N ALA A 305 4.04 1.24 -7.39
CA ALA A 305 3.35 1.28 -8.68
C ALA A 305 2.11 2.19 -8.62
N LEU A 306 1.32 2.08 -7.55
CA LEU A 306 0.15 2.94 -7.32
C LEU A 306 0.56 4.38 -7.02
N ALA A 307 1.60 4.57 -6.20
CA ALA A 307 2.17 5.89 -5.92
C ALA A 307 2.65 6.58 -7.21
N SER A 308 3.27 5.83 -8.13
CA SER A 308 3.65 6.35 -9.44
C SER A 308 2.45 6.86 -10.24
N LYS A 309 1.32 6.14 -10.22
CA LYS A 309 0.07 6.56 -10.88
C LYS A 309 -0.61 7.70 -10.12
N ALA A 310 -0.57 7.69 -8.80
CA ALA A 310 -1.14 8.73 -7.96
C ALA A 310 -0.44 10.09 -8.15
N THR A 311 0.86 10.10 -8.36
CA THR A 311 1.69 11.32 -8.38
C THR A 311 2.15 11.73 -9.78
N GLY A 312 2.12 10.80 -10.75
CA GLY A 312 2.79 11.00 -12.05
C GLY A 312 4.31 10.82 -11.99
N PHE A 313 4.89 10.56 -10.81
CA PHE A 313 6.32 10.35 -10.64
C PHE A 313 6.68 8.87 -10.90
N PRO A 314 7.49 8.55 -11.94
CA PRO A 314 7.71 7.16 -12.36
C PRO A 314 8.81 6.48 -11.52
N ILE A 315 8.45 6.02 -10.32
CA ILE A 315 9.37 5.50 -9.30
C ILE A 315 10.31 4.42 -9.86
N ALA A 316 9.79 3.42 -10.55
CA ALA A 316 10.61 2.31 -11.06
C ALA A 316 11.63 2.77 -12.13
N LYS A 317 11.22 3.68 -13.02
CA LYS A 317 12.09 4.29 -14.04
C LYS A 317 13.23 5.08 -13.38
N ILE A 318 12.90 5.95 -12.42
CA ILE A 318 13.89 6.77 -11.72
C ILE A 318 14.82 5.88 -10.89
N ALA A 319 14.28 4.91 -10.14
CA ALA A 319 15.09 3.96 -9.36
C ALA A 319 16.10 3.21 -10.24
N ALA A 320 15.71 2.80 -11.45
CA ALA A 320 16.61 2.15 -12.39
C ALA A 320 17.76 3.08 -12.84
N LYS A 321 17.46 4.36 -13.10
CA LYS A 321 18.49 5.36 -13.45
C LYS A 321 19.43 5.66 -12.28
N LEU A 322 18.91 5.79 -11.07
CA LEU A 322 19.74 5.94 -9.87
C LEU A 322 20.68 4.74 -9.68
N ALA A 323 20.20 3.53 -9.94
CA ALA A 323 20.99 2.31 -9.80
C ALA A 323 22.23 2.28 -10.70
N VAL A 324 22.20 2.93 -11.86
CA VAL A 324 23.36 3.03 -12.78
C VAL A 324 24.18 4.30 -12.59
N GLY A 325 23.89 5.08 -11.55
CA GLY A 325 24.74 6.16 -11.10
C GLY A 325 24.27 7.58 -11.39
N TYR A 326 23.08 7.77 -11.97
CA TYR A 326 22.45 9.09 -12.02
C TYR A 326 22.10 9.58 -10.62
N THR A 327 21.90 10.88 -10.50
CA THR A 327 21.38 11.52 -9.28
C THR A 327 20.05 12.22 -9.59
N LEU A 328 19.24 12.45 -8.57
CA LEU A 328 17.89 13.03 -8.72
C LEU A 328 17.91 14.42 -9.36
N ASP A 329 18.98 15.19 -9.15
CA ASP A 329 19.20 16.50 -9.76
C ASP A 329 19.64 16.43 -11.25
N GLU A 330 20.13 15.28 -11.71
CA GLU A 330 20.51 15.03 -13.10
C GLU A 330 19.36 14.46 -13.96
N ILE A 331 18.34 13.85 -13.33
CA ILE A 331 17.22 13.23 -14.02
C ILE A 331 16.11 14.27 -14.21
N PRO A 332 15.65 14.54 -15.45
CA PRO A 332 14.50 15.41 -15.68
C PRO A 332 13.24 14.84 -15.02
N ASN A 333 12.42 15.71 -14.45
CA ASN A 333 11.11 15.36 -13.92
C ASN A 333 10.15 15.04 -15.07
N ASP A 334 9.57 13.86 -15.10
CA ASP A 334 8.67 13.42 -16.16
C ASP A 334 7.37 14.24 -16.22
N ILE A 335 6.97 14.86 -15.09
CA ILE A 335 5.75 15.66 -14.99
C ILE A 335 5.94 17.03 -15.66
N THR A 336 6.99 17.74 -15.30
CA THR A 336 7.27 19.11 -15.80
C THR A 336 8.15 19.14 -17.03
N LYS A 337 9.07 18.18 -17.15
CA LYS A 337 10.16 18.13 -18.14
C LYS A 337 11.18 19.27 -18.02
N GLU A 338 10.95 20.23 -17.15
CA GLU A 338 11.76 21.43 -16.94
C GLU A 338 12.50 21.42 -15.60
N THR A 339 11.89 20.79 -14.57
CA THR A 339 12.50 20.66 -13.23
C THR A 339 13.24 19.33 -13.08
N PRO A 340 14.20 19.22 -12.15
CA PRO A 340 14.84 17.96 -11.82
C PRO A 340 13.92 17.05 -10.97
N SER A 341 14.22 15.74 -10.95
CA SER A 341 13.44 14.74 -10.19
C SER A 341 13.60 14.83 -8.67
N CYS A 342 14.45 15.71 -8.16
CA CYS A 342 14.53 16.05 -6.74
C CYS A 342 13.40 17.00 -6.27
N PHE A 343 12.52 17.43 -7.15
CA PHE A 343 11.31 18.19 -6.82
C PHE A 343 10.27 17.25 -6.20
N GLU A 344 9.93 17.50 -4.93
CA GLU A 344 8.99 16.69 -4.19
C GLU A 344 7.55 16.90 -4.69
N PRO A 345 6.80 15.83 -5.05
CA PRO A 345 5.43 15.97 -5.54
C PRO A 345 4.50 16.59 -4.49
N THR A 346 3.67 17.52 -4.92
CA THR A 346 2.60 18.13 -4.11
C THR A 346 1.25 17.76 -4.69
N ILE A 347 0.43 17.03 -3.92
CA ILE A 347 -0.88 16.54 -4.35
C ILE A 347 -1.97 17.49 -3.85
N ASP A 348 -2.76 18.07 -4.75
CA ASP A 348 -3.92 18.93 -4.46
C ASP A 348 -5.27 18.23 -4.72
N TYR A 349 -5.26 16.94 -4.95
CA TYR A 349 -6.40 16.05 -5.14
C TYR A 349 -6.30 14.87 -4.15
N CYS A 350 -7.31 14.02 -4.12
CA CYS A 350 -7.32 12.83 -3.27
C CYS A 350 -7.31 11.56 -4.13
N VAL A 351 -6.48 10.61 -3.74
CA VAL A 351 -6.39 9.29 -4.37
C VAL A 351 -6.84 8.24 -3.38
N VAL A 352 -7.73 7.35 -3.80
CA VAL A 352 -8.20 6.22 -2.97
C VAL A 352 -7.95 4.92 -3.72
N LYS A 353 -7.27 3.99 -3.06
CA LYS A 353 -7.11 2.60 -3.49
C LYS A 353 -8.05 1.71 -2.68
N VAL A 354 -8.78 0.83 -3.33
CA VAL A 354 -9.64 -0.17 -2.68
C VAL A 354 -9.23 -1.57 -3.14
N PRO A 355 -8.97 -2.51 -2.21
CA PRO A 355 -8.58 -3.87 -2.57
C PRO A 355 -9.77 -4.67 -3.12
N ARG A 356 -9.48 -5.59 -4.04
CA ARG A 356 -10.43 -6.55 -4.60
C ARG A 356 -10.18 -7.94 -4.03
N PHE A 357 -11.22 -8.57 -3.51
CA PHE A 357 -11.22 -9.93 -2.98
C PHE A 357 -12.04 -10.85 -3.87
N THR A 358 -11.77 -12.16 -3.83
CA THR A 358 -12.48 -13.19 -4.60
C THR A 358 -12.97 -14.34 -3.72
N PHE A 359 -13.38 -14.02 -2.49
CA PHE A 359 -13.91 -15.03 -1.57
C PHE A 359 -15.14 -15.78 -2.15
N GLU A 360 -15.87 -15.14 -3.05
CA GLU A 360 -16.98 -15.78 -3.78
C GLU A 360 -16.55 -17.01 -4.60
N LYS A 361 -15.28 -17.11 -4.97
CA LYS A 361 -14.70 -18.28 -5.68
C LYS A 361 -14.11 -19.31 -4.72
N PHE A 362 -13.92 -18.97 -3.47
CA PHE A 362 -13.32 -19.81 -2.44
C PHE A 362 -14.19 -19.82 -1.16
N PRO A 363 -15.39 -20.44 -1.19
CA PRO A 363 -16.35 -20.34 -0.08
C PRO A 363 -15.87 -20.92 1.25
N SER A 364 -14.87 -21.82 1.22
CA SER A 364 -14.26 -22.41 2.43
C SER A 364 -13.13 -21.56 3.01
N ALA A 365 -12.70 -20.50 2.33
CA ALA A 365 -11.67 -19.62 2.86
C ALA A 365 -12.22 -18.70 3.96
N ASP A 366 -11.44 -18.48 5.01
CA ASP A 366 -11.77 -17.51 6.05
C ASP A 366 -11.74 -16.09 5.47
N PRO A 367 -12.87 -15.36 5.42
CA PRO A 367 -12.95 -14.01 4.87
C PRO A 367 -12.50 -12.92 5.85
N THR A 368 -12.10 -13.28 7.08
CA THR A 368 -11.63 -12.33 8.07
C THR A 368 -10.30 -11.74 7.65
N LEU A 369 -10.22 -10.42 7.57
CA LEU A 369 -8.97 -9.74 7.24
C LEU A 369 -8.05 -9.66 8.48
N GLY A 370 -6.75 -9.77 8.23
CA GLY A 370 -5.73 -9.77 9.28
C GLY A 370 -4.35 -9.43 8.73
N ILE A 371 -3.32 -9.87 9.41
CA ILE A 371 -1.92 -9.56 9.07
C ILE A 371 -1.41 -10.24 7.78
N SER A 372 -2.13 -11.26 7.29
CA SER A 372 -1.80 -11.95 6.05
C SER A 372 -2.67 -11.41 4.91
N MET A 373 -2.04 -11.03 3.81
CA MET A 373 -2.75 -10.50 2.63
C MET A 373 -3.64 -11.54 1.98
N LYS A 374 -4.87 -11.16 1.66
CA LYS A 374 -5.91 -11.99 1.01
C LYS A 374 -6.46 -11.40 -0.27
N SER A 375 -6.23 -10.11 -0.54
CA SER A 375 -6.66 -9.46 -1.77
C SER A 375 -5.91 -9.99 -2.99
N VAL A 376 -6.59 -10.04 -4.13
CA VAL A 376 -6.05 -10.55 -5.40
C VAL A 376 -5.76 -9.45 -6.41
N GLY A 377 -6.19 -8.24 -6.13
CA GLY A 377 -6.02 -7.06 -6.96
C GLY A 377 -6.58 -5.83 -6.26
N GLU A 378 -6.63 -4.73 -6.98
CA GLU A 378 -7.04 -3.44 -6.43
C GLU A 378 -7.52 -2.50 -7.53
N VAL A 379 -8.27 -1.48 -7.13
CA VAL A 379 -8.63 -0.35 -7.97
C VAL A 379 -8.11 0.93 -7.35
N MET A 380 -7.89 1.95 -8.18
CA MET A 380 -7.49 3.28 -7.74
C MET A 380 -8.39 4.32 -8.41
N ALA A 381 -8.83 5.32 -7.65
CA ALA A 381 -9.57 6.45 -8.17
C ALA A 381 -9.01 7.76 -7.64
N ILE A 382 -9.12 8.79 -8.47
CA ILE A 382 -8.70 10.16 -8.17
C ILE A 382 -9.94 11.07 -8.16
N GLY A 383 -10.04 11.94 -7.18
CA GLY A 383 -11.09 12.95 -7.06
C GLY A 383 -10.57 14.20 -6.35
N ARG A 384 -11.36 15.26 -6.31
CA ARG A 384 -11.01 16.49 -5.56
C ARG A 384 -11.10 16.31 -4.05
N THR A 385 -11.92 15.36 -3.61
CA THR A 385 -12.15 15.05 -2.20
C THR A 385 -12.08 13.54 -1.96
N PHE A 386 -11.88 13.15 -0.70
CA PHE A 386 -11.94 11.75 -0.29
C PHE A 386 -13.29 11.11 -0.63
N LYS A 387 -14.40 11.83 -0.41
CA LYS A 387 -15.77 11.34 -0.72
C LYS A 387 -15.93 11.00 -2.18
N GLU A 388 -15.50 11.90 -3.08
CA GLU A 388 -15.52 11.66 -4.52
C GLU A 388 -14.66 10.46 -4.92
N ALA A 389 -13.41 10.44 -4.47
CA ALA A 389 -12.45 9.38 -4.81
C ALA A 389 -12.91 8.01 -4.27
N LEU A 390 -13.44 7.95 -3.04
CA LEU A 390 -13.95 6.71 -2.45
C LEU A 390 -15.12 6.13 -3.27
N GLN A 391 -16.13 6.91 -3.58
CA GLN A 391 -17.29 6.44 -4.35
C GLN A 391 -16.89 6.01 -5.77
N LYS A 392 -15.97 6.72 -6.41
CA LYS A 392 -15.40 6.33 -7.71
C LYS A 392 -14.66 4.99 -7.61
N ALA A 393 -13.84 4.78 -6.58
CA ALA A 393 -13.12 3.53 -6.36
C ALA A 393 -14.10 2.37 -6.10
N LEU A 394 -15.13 2.56 -5.27
CA LEU A 394 -16.11 1.51 -4.98
C LEU A 394 -16.83 1.02 -6.24
N ARG A 395 -17.25 1.92 -7.14
CA ARG A 395 -17.88 1.50 -8.40
C ARG A 395 -16.90 0.81 -9.37
N SER A 396 -15.61 1.11 -9.27
CA SER A 396 -14.57 0.50 -10.11
C SER A 396 -14.19 -0.93 -9.69
N LEU A 397 -14.66 -1.41 -8.53
CA LEU A 397 -14.43 -2.79 -8.08
C LEU A 397 -15.14 -3.84 -8.92
N GLU A 398 -16.12 -3.45 -9.74
CA GLU A 398 -16.93 -4.35 -10.60
C GLU A 398 -17.62 -5.49 -9.83
N ILE A 399 -18.13 -5.16 -8.64
CA ILE A 399 -18.87 -6.06 -7.75
C ILE A 399 -20.39 -5.80 -7.75
N GLY A 400 -20.89 -5.11 -8.78
CA GLY A 400 -22.31 -4.75 -8.88
C GLY A 400 -22.74 -3.56 -8.01
N LYS A 401 -21.80 -2.83 -7.44
CA LYS A 401 -22.02 -1.60 -6.67
C LYS A 401 -21.55 -0.37 -7.47
N PHE A 402 -22.28 0.72 -7.38
CA PHE A 402 -22.05 1.95 -8.16
C PHE A 402 -21.69 3.15 -7.31
N GLY A 403 -21.28 2.91 -6.08
CA GLY A 403 -20.87 3.83 -5.04
C GLY A 403 -21.04 3.18 -3.67
N LEU A 404 -21.16 3.97 -2.61
CA LEU A 404 -21.39 3.51 -1.24
C LEU A 404 -22.88 3.12 -1.04
N GLU A 405 -23.29 2.09 -1.76
CA GLU A 405 -24.66 1.57 -1.71
C GLU A 405 -24.89 0.68 -0.50
N THR A 406 -26.16 0.58 -0.09
CA THR A 406 -26.56 -0.32 0.99
C THR A 406 -26.43 -1.80 0.61
N VAL A 407 -26.20 -2.65 1.62
CA VAL A 407 -26.25 -4.13 1.51
C VAL A 407 -27.39 -4.72 2.34
N LEU A 408 -28.04 -3.92 3.19
CA LEU A 408 -29.08 -4.37 4.10
C LEU A 408 -30.46 -3.76 3.83
N PHE A 409 -30.51 -2.55 3.26
CA PHE A 409 -31.74 -1.76 3.13
C PHE A 409 -32.15 -1.58 1.67
N LYS A 410 -33.31 -0.98 1.44
CA LYS A 410 -33.74 -0.55 0.11
C LYS A 410 -33.12 0.82 -0.21
N ASP A 411 -32.57 0.96 -1.41
CA ASP A 411 -31.83 2.16 -1.83
C ASP A 411 -32.63 3.48 -1.76
N ASN A 412 -33.94 3.44 -1.99
CA ASN A 412 -34.80 4.63 -2.10
C ASN A 412 -35.71 4.87 -0.90
N LEU A 413 -35.41 4.25 0.26
CA LEU A 413 -36.22 4.33 1.47
C LEU A 413 -35.44 4.93 2.63
N TYR A 414 -35.93 6.06 3.17
CA TYR A 414 -35.40 6.64 4.38
C TYR A 414 -36.54 7.21 5.28
N PRO A 415 -36.55 6.96 6.61
CA PRO A 415 -35.63 6.07 7.34
C PRO A 415 -35.77 4.61 6.90
N PRO A 416 -34.69 3.82 6.94
CA PRO A 416 -34.74 2.42 6.59
C PRO A 416 -35.57 1.63 7.60
N LYS A 417 -36.20 0.55 7.15
CA LYS A 417 -36.89 -0.38 8.05
C LYS A 417 -35.85 -1.26 8.74
N ILE A 418 -35.70 -1.08 10.05
CA ILE A 418 -34.82 -1.91 10.88
C ILE A 418 -35.61 -3.11 11.36
N GLU A 419 -35.29 -4.30 10.82
CA GLU A 419 -35.85 -5.57 11.26
C GLU A 419 -35.03 -6.16 12.41
N GLU A 420 -35.62 -7.14 13.13
CA GLU A 420 -34.96 -7.83 14.22
C GLU A 420 -33.64 -8.47 13.74
N GLY A 421 -32.56 -8.34 14.54
CA GLY A 421 -31.23 -8.87 14.25
C GLY A 421 -30.36 -8.04 13.26
N ILE A 422 -30.89 -6.99 12.62
CA ILE A 422 -30.11 -6.17 11.70
C ILE A 422 -28.99 -5.40 12.43
N LEU A 423 -29.26 -4.82 13.59
CA LEU A 423 -28.26 -4.07 14.35
C LEU A 423 -27.13 -4.98 14.84
N GLU A 424 -27.46 -6.16 15.33
CA GLU A 424 -26.47 -7.16 15.75
C GLU A 424 -25.56 -7.55 14.59
N ARG A 425 -26.15 -7.79 13.42
CA ARG A 425 -25.39 -8.08 12.19
C ARG A 425 -24.48 -6.93 11.79
N ILE A 426 -24.93 -5.69 11.87
CA ILE A 426 -24.10 -4.51 11.63
C ILE A 426 -22.94 -4.47 12.62
N TYR A 427 -23.18 -4.64 13.92
CA TYR A 427 -22.14 -4.61 14.94
C TYR A 427 -21.09 -5.71 14.73
N GLU A 428 -21.49 -6.91 14.38
CA GLU A 428 -20.59 -8.01 14.08
C GLU A 428 -19.69 -7.68 12.87
N LYS A 429 -20.29 -7.22 11.78
CA LYS A 429 -19.58 -6.87 10.55
C LYS A 429 -18.67 -5.66 10.68
N LEU A 430 -18.96 -4.75 11.59
CA LEU A 430 -18.07 -3.63 11.91
C LEU A 430 -16.90 -4.08 12.81
N LYS A 431 -17.15 -4.95 13.78
CA LYS A 431 -16.14 -5.41 14.74
C LYS A 431 -15.10 -6.32 14.08
N ILE A 432 -15.53 -7.20 13.20
CA ILE A 432 -14.66 -8.17 12.52
C ILE A 432 -14.26 -7.62 11.15
N PRO A 433 -12.96 -7.36 10.89
CA PRO A 433 -12.50 -6.87 9.59
C PRO A 433 -12.87 -7.82 8.46
N ASN A 434 -13.48 -7.28 7.41
CA ASN A 434 -13.92 -8.06 6.24
C ASN A 434 -14.03 -7.16 4.99
N ALA A 435 -14.10 -7.77 3.82
CA ALA A 435 -14.14 -7.09 2.53
C ALA A 435 -15.35 -6.15 2.35
N GLU A 436 -16.46 -6.42 3.02
CA GLU A 436 -17.71 -5.65 2.90
C GLU A 436 -17.85 -4.55 3.96
N ARG A 437 -16.90 -4.45 4.90
CA ARG A 437 -17.01 -3.53 6.06
C ARG A 437 -17.32 -2.09 5.67
N ILE A 438 -16.79 -1.61 4.55
CA ILE A 438 -17.07 -0.25 4.05
C ILE A 438 -18.57 -0.02 3.78
N PHE A 439 -19.27 -1.00 3.23
CA PHE A 439 -20.71 -0.90 2.98
C PHE A 439 -21.51 -0.97 4.29
N TYR A 440 -21.09 -1.80 5.24
CA TYR A 440 -21.70 -1.86 6.57
C TYR A 440 -21.47 -0.58 7.40
N LEU A 441 -20.39 0.17 7.16
CA LEU A 441 -20.22 1.52 7.71
C LEU A 441 -21.30 2.47 7.19
N GLY A 442 -21.58 2.43 5.89
CA GLY A 442 -22.70 3.19 5.31
C GLY A 442 -24.04 2.79 5.93
N ASP A 443 -24.30 1.49 6.05
CA ASP A 443 -25.55 0.99 6.65
C ASP A 443 -25.68 1.30 8.13
N ALA A 444 -24.58 1.34 8.87
CA ALA A 444 -24.58 1.80 10.26
C ALA A 444 -25.09 3.26 10.40
N PHE A 445 -24.60 4.16 9.55
CA PHE A 445 -25.08 5.54 9.54
C PHE A 445 -26.51 5.68 9.00
N ARG A 446 -26.94 4.83 8.05
CA ARG A 446 -28.33 4.77 7.61
C ARG A 446 -29.26 4.33 8.74
N ALA A 447 -28.84 3.38 9.56
CA ALA A 447 -29.55 2.90 10.73
C ALA A 447 -29.52 3.88 11.93
N GLY A 448 -28.77 5.00 11.82
CA GLY A 448 -28.69 6.01 12.88
C GLY A 448 -27.72 5.66 14.00
N ILE A 449 -26.80 4.71 13.79
CA ILE A 449 -25.78 4.38 14.79
C ILE A 449 -24.81 5.55 14.93
N ASP A 450 -24.51 5.93 16.17
CA ASP A 450 -23.63 7.03 16.50
C ASP A 450 -22.18 6.78 16.06
N LEU A 451 -21.49 7.85 15.62
CA LEU A 451 -20.13 7.82 15.13
C LEU A 451 -19.14 7.25 16.17
N GLU A 452 -19.29 7.65 17.44
CA GLU A 452 -18.41 7.17 18.51
C GLU A 452 -18.60 5.67 18.77
N LYS A 453 -19.82 5.18 18.62
CA LYS A 453 -20.08 3.73 18.68
C LYS A 453 -19.39 3.00 17.52
N ILE A 454 -19.45 3.52 16.31
CA ILE A 454 -18.77 2.95 15.14
C ILE A 454 -17.25 2.98 15.35
N TYR A 455 -16.70 4.11 15.81
CA TYR A 455 -15.29 4.23 16.15
C TYR A 455 -14.86 3.21 17.21
N SER A 456 -15.67 3.03 18.26
CA SER A 456 -15.35 2.06 19.31
C SER A 456 -15.22 0.62 18.81
N LEU A 457 -15.99 0.27 17.77
CA LEU A 457 -16.02 -1.07 17.17
C LEU A 457 -14.91 -1.27 16.12
N THR A 458 -14.59 -0.23 15.34
CA THR A 458 -13.74 -0.35 14.16
C THR A 458 -12.33 0.20 14.36
N LYS A 459 -12.16 1.17 15.25
CA LYS A 459 -10.96 2.01 15.42
C LYS A 459 -10.54 2.78 14.15
N ILE A 460 -11.40 2.84 13.14
CA ILE A 460 -11.21 3.67 11.95
C ILE A 460 -11.24 5.14 12.39
N ASP A 461 -10.30 5.95 11.91
CA ASP A 461 -10.20 7.35 12.32
C ASP A 461 -11.51 8.12 12.11
N ARG A 462 -11.86 8.97 13.07
CA ARG A 462 -13.09 9.76 13.06
C ARG A 462 -13.24 10.64 11.83
N TRP A 463 -12.12 11.10 11.28
CA TRP A 463 -12.14 11.89 10.05
C TRP A 463 -12.75 11.11 8.87
N PHE A 464 -12.33 9.85 8.68
CA PHE A 464 -12.90 8.98 7.66
C PHE A 464 -14.37 8.66 7.93
N LEU A 465 -14.70 8.33 9.17
CA LEU A 465 -16.08 8.05 9.58
C LEU A 465 -17.00 9.26 9.35
N HIS A 466 -16.50 10.48 9.61
CA HIS A 466 -17.24 11.72 9.37
C HIS A 466 -17.52 11.92 7.87
N ASN A 467 -16.53 11.72 7.01
CA ASN A 467 -16.71 11.79 5.56
C ASN A 467 -17.72 10.75 5.03
N ILE A 468 -17.70 9.52 5.57
CA ILE A 468 -18.70 8.51 5.22
C ILE A 468 -20.09 8.94 5.68
N LYS A 469 -20.19 9.48 6.90
CA LYS A 469 -21.46 10.02 7.44
C LYS A 469 -22.02 11.12 6.54
N GLU A 470 -21.19 12.05 6.08
CA GLU A 470 -21.60 13.12 5.16
C GLU A 470 -22.15 12.58 3.83
N ILE A 471 -21.56 11.52 3.26
CA ILE A 471 -22.09 10.85 2.07
C ILE A 471 -23.51 10.31 2.36
N ILE A 472 -23.71 9.67 3.50
CA ILE A 472 -25.01 9.10 3.87
C ILE A 472 -26.02 10.20 4.21
N ASP A 473 -25.61 11.29 4.86
CA ASP A 473 -26.50 12.41 5.15
C ASP A 473 -26.98 13.10 3.86
N LEU A 474 -26.10 13.25 2.86
CA LEU A 474 -26.47 13.75 1.54
C LEU A 474 -27.41 12.77 0.80
N GLU A 475 -27.19 11.45 0.90
CA GLU A 475 -28.10 10.43 0.38
C GLU A 475 -29.51 10.58 0.94
N LYS A 476 -29.62 10.79 2.26
CA LYS A 476 -30.92 11.06 2.93
C LYS A 476 -31.61 12.30 2.37
N GLU A 477 -30.85 13.35 2.13
CA GLU A 477 -31.35 14.60 1.56
C GLU A 477 -31.85 14.38 0.11
N ILE A 478 -31.09 13.65 -0.70
CA ILE A 478 -31.49 13.28 -2.07
C ILE A 478 -32.83 12.51 -2.05
N ILE A 479 -32.96 11.49 -1.19
CA ILE A 479 -34.19 10.69 -1.09
C ILE A 479 -35.39 11.55 -0.66
N ARG A 480 -35.20 12.50 0.27
CA ARG A 480 -36.26 13.41 0.71
C ARG A 480 -36.74 14.35 -0.40
N ASN A 481 -35.85 14.73 -1.31
CA ASN A 481 -36.14 15.63 -2.43
C ASN A 481 -36.37 14.90 -3.76
N LYS A 482 -36.68 13.60 -3.74
CA LYS A 482 -36.77 12.74 -4.93
C LYS A 482 -37.73 13.23 -6.01
N GLU A 483 -38.83 13.93 -5.65
CA GLU A 483 -39.82 14.44 -6.59
C GLU A 483 -39.33 15.69 -7.35
N ASN A 484 -38.47 16.51 -6.71
CA ASN A 484 -37.97 17.75 -7.30
C ASN A 484 -36.57 18.07 -6.77
N ILE A 485 -35.56 17.38 -7.29
CA ILE A 485 -34.16 17.62 -6.93
C ILE A 485 -33.68 18.96 -7.51
N SER A 486 -33.11 19.82 -6.68
CA SER A 486 -32.53 21.08 -7.14
C SER A 486 -31.21 20.89 -7.90
N SER A 487 -30.86 21.85 -8.76
CA SER A 487 -29.58 21.87 -9.46
C SER A 487 -28.39 21.84 -8.49
N GLU A 488 -28.47 22.59 -7.40
CA GLU A 488 -27.43 22.65 -6.37
C GLU A 488 -27.23 21.31 -5.66
N LEU A 489 -28.33 20.64 -5.27
CA LEU A 489 -28.27 19.34 -4.63
C LEU A 489 -27.73 18.27 -5.58
N LEU A 490 -28.12 18.32 -6.86
CA LEU A 490 -27.61 17.39 -7.87
C LEU A 490 -26.11 17.62 -8.14
N LEU A 491 -25.67 18.88 -8.23
CA LEU A 491 -24.24 19.20 -8.37
C LEU A 491 -23.45 18.72 -7.17
N THR A 492 -23.91 19.00 -5.94
CA THR A 492 -23.27 18.52 -4.70
C THR A 492 -23.18 17.00 -4.67
N ALA A 493 -24.23 16.30 -5.10
CA ALA A 493 -24.19 14.84 -5.22
C ALA A 493 -23.10 14.35 -6.20
N LYS A 494 -22.95 15.03 -7.33
CA LYS A 494 -21.87 14.71 -8.29
C LYS A 494 -20.49 15.00 -7.71
N GLN A 495 -20.31 16.09 -6.99
CA GLN A 495 -19.07 16.45 -6.29
C GLN A 495 -18.72 15.46 -5.17
N PHE A 496 -19.71 14.82 -4.54
CA PHE A 496 -19.51 13.74 -3.56
C PHE A 496 -19.27 12.37 -4.22
N GLY A 497 -19.30 12.31 -5.55
CA GLY A 497 -18.97 11.09 -6.31
C GLY A 497 -20.14 10.17 -6.60
N PHE A 498 -21.40 10.58 -6.35
CA PHE A 498 -22.56 9.80 -6.73
C PHE A 498 -22.61 9.60 -8.25
N SER A 499 -22.67 8.35 -8.70
CA SER A 499 -22.85 8.03 -10.11
C SER A 499 -24.30 8.31 -10.56
N ASP A 500 -24.52 8.54 -11.86
CA ASP A 500 -25.86 8.71 -12.40
C ASP A 500 -26.71 7.47 -12.10
N ARG A 501 -26.12 6.28 -12.14
CA ARG A 501 -26.77 5.01 -11.82
C ARG A 501 -27.16 4.88 -10.35
N GLN A 502 -26.31 5.33 -9.42
CA GLN A 502 -26.65 5.37 -8.00
C GLN A 502 -27.78 6.37 -7.73
N LEU A 503 -27.71 7.57 -8.32
CA LEU A 503 -28.75 8.59 -8.23
C LEU A 503 -30.08 8.08 -8.81
N ALA A 504 -30.05 7.37 -9.91
CA ALA A 504 -31.25 6.75 -10.50
C ALA A 504 -31.96 5.81 -9.53
N LYS A 505 -31.20 4.96 -8.81
CA LYS A 505 -31.77 4.10 -7.76
C LYS A 505 -32.40 4.90 -6.61
N LEU A 506 -31.70 5.91 -6.11
CA LEU A 506 -32.18 6.75 -4.99
C LEU A 506 -33.45 7.53 -5.36
N LEU A 507 -33.51 8.04 -6.59
CA LEU A 507 -34.61 8.86 -7.11
C LEU A 507 -35.74 8.04 -7.76
N ASN A 508 -35.60 6.72 -7.82
CA ASN A 508 -36.51 5.82 -8.53
C ASN A 508 -36.73 6.22 -10.01
N LYS A 509 -35.63 6.52 -10.71
CA LYS A 509 -35.57 6.94 -12.11
C LYS A 509 -34.65 6.00 -12.90
N LYS A 510 -34.63 6.18 -14.24
CA LYS A 510 -33.64 5.52 -15.09
C LYS A 510 -32.34 6.32 -15.13
N GLU A 511 -31.21 5.66 -15.39
CA GLU A 511 -29.90 6.31 -15.50
C GLU A 511 -29.88 7.39 -16.58
N GLU A 512 -30.52 7.13 -17.72
CA GLU A 512 -30.64 8.09 -18.82
C GLU A 512 -31.41 9.36 -18.42
N GLU A 513 -32.41 9.25 -17.55
CA GLU A 513 -33.17 10.41 -17.05
C GLU A 513 -32.29 11.30 -16.20
N ILE A 514 -31.42 10.72 -15.36
CA ILE A 514 -30.44 11.49 -14.55
C ILE A 514 -29.42 12.16 -15.47
N PHE A 515 -28.93 11.44 -16.47
CA PHE A 515 -28.00 12.00 -17.44
C PHE A 515 -28.59 13.21 -18.19
N HIS A 516 -29.84 13.12 -18.67
CA HIS A 516 -30.52 14.21 -19.37
C HIS A 516 -30.78 15.39 -18.41
N LEU A 517 -31.30 15.13 -17.22
CA LEU A 517 -31.54 16.16 -16.21
C LEU A 517 -30.25 16.93 -15.90
N ARG A 518 -29.15 16.22 -15.71
CA ARG A 518 -27.84 16.81 -15.44
C ARG A 518 -27.39 17.71 -16.59
N LYS A 519 -27.55 17.27 -17.84
CA LYS A 519 -27.24 18.07 -19.04
C LYS A 519 -28.10 19.31 -19.16
N GLU A 520 -29.39 19.21 -18.94
CA GLU A 520 -30.33 20.34 -18.97
C GLU A 520 -29.98 21.39 -17.92
N LEU A 521 -29.49 20.97 -16.77
CA LEU A 521 -29.04 21.85 -15.69
C LEU A 521 -27.58 22.35 -15.87
N GLY A 522 -26.92 22.01 -16.98
CA GLY A 522 -25.54 22.43 -17.26
C GLY A 522 -24.49 21.74 -16.40
N ILE A 523 -24.84 20.65 -15.70
CA ILE A 523 -23.92 19.90 -14.83
C ILE A 523 -23.15 18.88 -15.67
N SER A 524 -21.90 19.19 -15.98
CA SER A 524 -20.99 18.35 -16.76
C SER A 524 -19.68 18.10 -16.02
N PRO A 525 -19.03 16.95 -16.23
CA PRO A 525 -17.72 16.73 -15.60
C PRO A 525 -16.63 17.56 -16.28
N ASP A 526 -15.69 18.02 -15.48
CA ASP A 526 -14.39 18.51 -15.91
C ASP A 526 -13.38 17.38 -15.95
N PHE A 527 -12.32 17.55 -16.73
CA PHE A 527 -11.18 16.65 -16.81
C PHE A 527 -9.91 17.39 -16.41
N LYS A 528 -9.33 17.01 -15.28
CA LYS A 528 -8.10 17.62 -14.76
C LYS A 528 -6.92 16.68 -14.98
N MET A 529 -5.81 17.23 -15.43
CA MET A 529 -4.55 16.48 -15.57
C MET A 529 -4.02 16.15 -14.19
N VAL A 530 -3.41 14.97 -14.03
CA VAL A 530 -2.65 14.66 -12.83
C VAL A 530 -1.42 15.54 -12.80
N ASP A 531 -1.39 16.49 -11.86
CA ASP A 531 -0.34 17.49 -11.69
C ASP A 531 0.09 17.53 -10.22
N THR A 532 1.36 17.35 -9.97
CA THR A 532 1.97 17.39 -8.64
C THR A 532 3.00 18.51 -8.50
N CYS A 533 2.87 19.53 -9.34
CA CYS A 533 3.74 20.71 -9.35
C CYS A 533 3.04 21.96 -8.83
N ALA A 534 1.88 21.82 -8.17
CA ALA A 534 1.05 22.93 -7.66
C ALA A 534 0.72 24.01 -8.71
N ALA A 535 0.61 23.60 -9.99
CA ALA A 535 0.43 24.48 -11.15
C ALA A 535 1.52 25.54 -11.34
N GLU A 536 2.67 25.42 -10.69
CA GLU A 536 3.81 26.34 -10.88
C GLU A 536 4.51 26.10 -12.22
N PHE A 537 4.42 24.88 -12.74
CA PHE A 537 4.95 24.48 -14.04
C PHE A 537 3.86 23.81 -14.86
N LYS A 538 4.02 23.80 -16.19
CA LYS A 538 3.13 23.04 -17.06
C LYS A 538 3.36 21.55 -16.86
N ALA A 539 2.28 20.81 -16.55
CA ALA A 539 2.33 19.36 -16.44
C ALA A 539 2.18 18.69 -17.80
N PHE A 540 2.89 17.56 -17.99
CA PHE A 540 2.85 16.74 -19.20
C PHE A 540 2.45 15.29 -18.90
N THR A 541 1.81 15.05 -17.75
CA THR A 541 1.32 13.73 -17.38
C THR A 541 0.28 13.23 -18.39
N PRO A 542 0.39 12.01 -18.92
CA PRO A 542 -0.42 11.55 -20.04
C PRO A 542 -1.80 11.02 -19.64
N TYR A 543 -2.33 11.36 -18.46
CA TYR A 543 -3.64 10.92 -17.99
C TYR A 543 -4.34 11.97 -17.14
N TYR A 544 -5.67 11.86 -17.11
CA TYR A 544 -6.58 12.81 -16.48
C TYR A 544 -7.53 12.07 -15.55
N TYR A 545 -8.12 12.81 -14.62
CA TYR A 545 -9.26 12.35 -13.83
C TYR A 545 -10.47 13.25 -14.06
N SER A 546 -11.66 12.64 -14.08
CA SER A 546 -12.92 13.39 -14.16
C SER A 546 -13.33 13.88 -12.77
N THR A 547 -13.91 15.06 -12.70
CA THR A 547 -14.47 15.64 -11.47
C THR A 547 -15.60 16.60 -11.80
N TYR A 548 -16.29 17.13 -10.80
CA TYR A 548 -17.30 18.18 -10.95
C TYR A 548 -16.87 19.39 -10.13
N SER A 549 -16.39 20.45 -10.79
CA SER A 549 -15.91 21.69 -10.16
C SER A 549 -16.84 22.86 -10.40
#